data_62f621c28cbe3d98767aa2fe784c27e6
#
_entry.id   62f621c28cbe3d98767aa2fe784c27e6
#
_cell.length_a   1.000
_cell.length_b   1.000
_cell.length_c   1.000
_cell.angle_alpha   90.00
_cell.angle_beta   90.00
_cell.angle_gamma   90.00
#
_symmetry.space_group_name_H-M   'P 1'
#
loop_
_entity.id
_entity.type
_entity.pdbx_description
1 polymer ?
#
loop_
_entity_poly.entity_id
_entity_poly.type
_entity_poly.pdbx_seq_one_letter_code
_entity_poly.pdbx_strand_id
1 'polypeptide(L)'
;MPGTVFFVSMLSMAVFADYLAIAIPEQIPNLFIGTFTIYLVSTAWLTVRRKERSIGISEKIALFVILCLFIPFVILSFQLATGLKASFESAVPLEGPVRIAIYSFTFFVAMAAIGDAKLVLRGGITGARRIGRHLWRMCLGLTFAAGSAFTNGFPRLLPKTGHIPLILLFIPQLTSLVWMVFWMIRARFTGWYKDLASNRSYVSRPRPTRNQV
;
A
#
# COMPACT_ATOMS: atom_id res chain seq x y z
N MET A 1 7.69 -0.72 -20.23
CA MET A 1 8.75 0.15 -19.71
C MET A 1 8.27 1.17 -18.64
N PRO A 2 7.20 1.99 -18.79
CA PRO A 2 6.85 3.01 -17.79
C PRO A 2 6.56 2.46 -16.38
N GLY A 3 5.94 1.29 -16.25
CA GLY A 3 5.67 0.68 -14.95
C GLY A 3 6.91 0.26 -14.16
N THR A 4 7.99 -0.11 -14.83
CA THR A 4 9.26 -0.44 -14.16
C THR A 4 9.94 0.81 -13.63
N VAL A 5 9.92 1.90 -14.41
CA VAL A 5 10.49 3.19 -14.00
C VAL A 5 9.74 3.70 -12.75
N PHE A 6 8.41 3.68 -12.79
CA PHE A 6 7.58 4.07 -11.64
C PHE A 6 7.90 3.22 -10.40
N PHE A 7 8.00 1.89 -10.56
CA PHE A 7 8.34 0.99 -9.46
C PHE A 7 9.70 1.34 -8.84
N VAL A 8 10.73 1.48 -9.67
CA VAL A 8 12.09 1.78 -9.20
C VAL A 8 12.13 3.13 -8.50
N SER A 9 11.51 4.16 -9.08
CA SER A 9 11.45 5.51 -8.48
C SER A 9 10.77 5.50 -7.12
N MET A 10 9.62 4.84 -6.99
CA MET A 10 8.88 4.72 -5.73
C MET A 10 9.66 3.96 -4.68
N LEU A 11 10.29 2.85 -5.09
CA LEU A 11 11.10 2.04 -4.18
C LEU A 11 12.34 2.80 -3.69
N SER A 12 13.08 3.45 -4.59
CA SER A 12 14.25 4.26 -4.24
C SER A 12 13.89 5.40 -3.30
N MET A 13 12.77 6.08 -3.56
CA MET A 13 12.29 7.16 -2.70
C MET A 13 11.94 6.64 -1.30
N ALA A 14 11.25 5.50 -1.19
CA ALA A 14 10.86 4.93 0.09
C ALA A 14 12.07 4.44 0.89
N VAL A 15 13.04 3.78 0.24
CA VAL A 15 14.30 3.36 0.88
C VAL A 15 15.11 4.56 1.36
N PHE A 16 15.19 5.62 0.56
CA PHE A 16 15.88 6.85 0.96
C PHE A 16 15.18 7.54 2.13
N ALA A 17 13.85 7.55 2.14
CA ALA A 17 13.06 8.08 3.27
C ALA A 17 13.29 7.28 4.56
N ASP A 18 13.36 5.94 4.48
CA ASP A 18 13.68 5.08 5.62
C ASP A 18 15.11 5.32 6.13
N TYR A 19 16.08 5.48 5.22
CA TYR A 19 17.44 5.83 5.59
C TYR A 19 17.49 7.16 6.37
N LEU A 20 16.81 8.19 5.89
CA LEU A 20 16.72 9.48 6.58
C LEU A 20 15.99 9.37 7.93
N ALA A 21 14.96 8.54 8.02
CA ALA A 21 14.23 8.31 9.27
C ALA A 21 15.08 7.63 10.34
N ILE A 22 16.03 6.78 9.95
CA ILE A 22 17.01 6.16 10.86
C ILE A 22 18.10 7.18 11.25
N ALA A 23 18.55 7.99 10.30
CA ALA A 23 19.62 8.98 10.54
C ALA A 23 19.17 10.17 11.42
N ILE A 24 17.86 10.45 11.46
CA ILE A 24 17.28 11.58 12.19
C ILE A 24 16.29 11.02 13.24
N PRO A 25 16.65 10.98 14.54
CA PRO A 25 15.83 10.33 15.56
C PRO A 25 14.38 10.83 15.65
N GLU A 26 14.14 12.12 15.36
CA GLU A 26 12.81 12.73 15.35
C GLU A 26 11.91 12.19 14.23
N GLN A 27 12.47 11.49 13.24
CA GLN A 27 11.78 10.95 12.07
C GLN A 27 11.44 9.45 12.18
N ILE A 28 11.74 8.82 13.32
CA ILE A 28 11.46 7.39 13.54
C ILE A 28 10.00 6.99 13.17
N PRO A 29 8.95 7.79 13.45
CA PRO A 29 7.60 7.46 13.00
C PRO A 29 7.47 7.30 11.48
N ASN A 30 8.28 8.02 10.69
CA ASN A 30 8.28 7.93 9.24
C ASN A 30 8.88 6.62 8.72
N LEU A 31 9.72 5.95 9.51
CA LEU A 31 10.26 4.63 9.19
C LEU A 31 9.15 3.60 8.95
N PHE A 32 8.11 3.63 9.78
CA PHE A 32 6.97 2.72 9.61
C PHE A 32 6.18 3.02 8.32
N ILE A 33 6.05 4.29 7.96
CA ILE A 33 5.38 4.73 6.72
C ILE A 33 6.21 4.31 5.50
N GLY A 34 7.51 4.52 5.53
CA GLY A 34 8.44 4.13 4.47
C GLY A 34 8.47 2.62 4.29
N THR A 35 8.69 1.85 5.37
CA THR A 35 8.66 0.39 5.34
C THR A 35 7.34 -0.16 4.80
N PHE A 36 6.19 0.42 5.20
CA PHE A 36 4.90 0.04 4.66
C PHE A 36 4.78 0.38 3.17
N THR A 37 5.31 1.52 2.74
CA THR A 37 5.35 1.91 1.32
C THR A 37 6.21 0.93 0.51
N ILE A 38 7.40 0.57 0.98
CA ILE A 38 8.27 -0.46 0.37
C ILE A 38 7.50 -1.78 0.23
N TYR A 39 6.83 -2.22 1.28
CA TYR A 39 6.02 -3.43 1.27
C TYR A 39 4.88 -3.35 0.23
N LEU A 40 4.12 -2.24 0.18
CA LEU A 40 3.02 -2.06 -0.76
C LEU A 40 3.51 -2.11 -2.21
N VAL A 41 4.54 -1.34 -2.53
CA VAL A 41 5.10 -1.22 -3.89
C VAL A 41 5.71 -2.55 -4.34
N SER A 42 6.50 -3.21 -3.48
CA SER A 42 7.13 -4.51 -3.79
C SER A 42 6.10 -5.61 -4.02
N THR A 43 5.07 -5.70 -3.16
CA THR A 43 4.02 -6.71 -3.29
C THR A 43 3.06 -6.43 -4.44
N ALA A 44 2.83 -5.16 -4.80
CA ALA A 44 2.12 -4.80 -6.02
C ALA A 44 2.87 -5.23 -7.27
N TRP A 45 4.18 -5.02 -7.32
CA TRP A 45 5.06 -5.44 -8.40
C TRP A 45 5.10 -6.98 -8.56
N LEU A 46 5.30 -7.71 -7.46
CA LEU A 46 5.26 -9.16 -7.44
C LEU A 46 3.92 -9.70 -7.97
N THR A 47 2.82 -9.05 -7.62
CA THR A 47 1.47 -9.43 -8.07
C THR A 47 1.36 -9.44 -9.59
N VAL A 48 2.00 -8.50 -10.31
CA VAL A 48 1.93 -8.42 -11.78
C VAL A 48 2.90 -9.37 -12.46
N ARG A 49 4.09 -9.59 -11.89
CA ARG A 49 5.12 -10.43 -12.52
C ARG A 49 4.90 -11.93 -12.35
N ARG A 50 4.17 -12.34 -11.35
CA ARG A 50 3.98 -13.76 -11.05
C ARG A 50 2.97 -14.43 -11.96
N LYS A 51 3.14 -15.74 -12.18
CA LYS A 51 2.15 -16.59 -12.86
C LYS A 51 0.86 -16.67 -12.04
N GLU A 52 -0.27 -16.79 -12.70
CA GLU A 52 -1.56 -16.93 -12.05
C GLU A 52 -1.63 -18.24 -11.25
N ARG A 53 -2.36 -18.24 -10.14
CA ARG A 53 -2.54 -19.38 -9.23
C ARG A 53 -1.24 -19.97 -8.67
N SER A 54 -0.18 -19.17 -8.53
CA SER A 54 1.04 -19.63 -7.88
C SER A 54 1.31 -18.84 -6.62
N ILE A 55 1.65 -19.53 -5.54
CA ILE A 55 2.20 -18.94 -4.32
C ILE A 55 3.66 -19.35 -4.24
N GLY A 56 4.51 -18.44 -3.88
CA GLY A 56 5.88 -18.74 -3.61
C GLY A 56 6.32 -18.23 -2.25
N ILE A 57 7.60 -18.33 -2.01
CA ILE A 57 8.21 -17.92 -0.76
C ILE A 57 8.06 -16.41 -0.52
N SER A 58 8.05 -15.60 -1.59
CA SER A 58 7.91 -14.13 -1.50
C SER A 58 6.55 -13.68 -0.95
N GLU A 59 5.44 -14.41 -1.21
CA GLU A 59 4.15 -14.08 -0.61
C GLU A 59 4.09 -14.45 0.86
N LYS A 60 4.76 -15.52 1.25
CA LYS A 60 4.89 -15.92 2.65
C LYS A 60 5.74 -14.91 3.43
N ILE A 61 6.85 -14.47 2.83
CA ILE A 61 7.70 -13.41 3.39
C ILE A 61 6.91 -12.11 3.50
N ALA A 62 6.17 -11.73 2.45
CA ALA A 62 5.33 -10.53 2.48
C ALA A 62 4.28 -10.58 3.58
N LEU A 63 3.62 -11.74 3.77
CA LEU A 63 2.68 -11.95 4.88
C LEU A 63 3.38 -11.82 6.23
N PHE A 64 4.56 -12.39 6.39
CA PHE A 64 5.33 -12.28 7.63
C PHE A 64 5.69 -10.83 7.93
N VAL A 65 6.22 -10.09 6.95
CA VAL A 65 6.58 -8.67 7.10
C VAL A 65 5.38 -7.82 7.51
N ILE A 66 4.23 -8.02 6.85
CA ILE A 66 3.05 -7.22 7.20
C ILE A 66 2.49 -7.57 8.58
N LEU A 67 2.62 -8.81 9.03
CA LEU A 67 2.23 -9.20 10.39
C LEU A 67 3.15 -8.59 11.43
N CYS A 68 4.47 -8.50 11.16
CA CYS A 68 5.43 -7.81 12.01
C CYS A 68 5.11 -6.31 12.15
N LEU A 69 4.56 -5.67 11.11
CA LEU A 69 4.05 -4.30 11.19
C LEU A 69 2.69 -4.23 11.90
N PHE A 70 1.79 -5.16 11.62
CA PHE A 70 0.40 -5.14 12.09
C PHE A 70 0.29 -5.32 13.61
N ILE A 71 0.98 -6.31 14.16
CA ILE A 71 0.85 -6.67 15.57
C ILE A 71 1.19 -5.49 16.51
N PRO A 72 2.34 -4.81 16.38
CA PRO A 72 2.65 -3.65 17.22
C PRO A 72 1.63 -2.52 17.13
N PHE A 73 1.14 -2.23 15.89
CA PHE A 73 0.16 -1.17 15.69
C PHE A 73 -1.22 -1.50 16.25
N VAL A 74 -1.63 -2.77 16.22
CA VAL A 74 -2.87 -3.22 16.88
C VAL A 74 -2.75 -3.06 18.40
N ILE A 75 -1.63 -3.50 18.98
CA ILE A 75 -1.38 -3.37 20.41
C ILE A 75 -1.39 -1.89 20.81
N LEU A 76 -0.69 -1.04 20.07
CA LEU A 76 -0.67 0.40 20.30
C LEU A 76 -2.07 1.02 20.18
N SER A 77 -2.83 0.66 19.15
CA SER A 77 -4.20 1.14 18.98
C SER A 77 -5.12 0.70 20.10
N PHE A 78 -4.96 -0.53 20.60
CA PHE A 78 -5.71 -1.03 21.74
C PHE A 78 -5.35 -0.30 23.04
N GLN A 79 -4.08 -0.07 23.32
CA GLN A 79 -3.60 0.70 24.47
C GLN A 79 -4.17 2.12 24.47
N LEU A 80 -4.14 2.79 23.29
CA LEU A 80 -4.73 4.12 23.12
C LEU A 80 -6.25 4.14 23.32
N ALA A 81 -6.96 3.08 22.94
CA ALA A 81 -8.40 2.97 23.10
C ALA A 81 -8.81 2.74 24.57
N THR A 82 -8.02 1.96 25.31
CA THR A 82 -8.30 1.59 26.71
C THR A 82 -7.71 2.56 27.74
N GLY A 83 -6.92 3.55 27.30
CA GLY A 83 -6.24 4.48 28.22
C GLY A 83 -5.07 3.84 28.99
N LEU A 84 -4.67 2.62 28.64
CA LEU A 84 -3.46 1.99 29.19
C LEU A 84 -2.23 2.78 28.72
N LYS A 85 -1.25 2.96 29.62
CA LYS A 85 0.00 3.64 29.26
C LYS A 85 0.63 2.93 28.07
N ALA A 86 0.72 3.63 26.96
CA ALA A 86 1.39 3.08 25.78
C ALA A 86 2.89 3.02 26.05
N SER A 87 3.53 1.90 25.73
CA SER A 87 4.96 1.72 25.90
C SER A 87 5.81 2.75 25.12
N PHE A 88 5.16 3.55 24.26
CA PHE A 88 5.74 4.58 23.40
C PHE A 88 5.46 6.03 23.87
N GLU A 89 4.80 6.20 25.03
CA GLU A 89 4.29 7.51 25.49
C GLU A 89 5.41 8.53 25.81
N SER A 90 6.64 8.08 25.96
CA SER A 90 7.77 8.94 26.30
C SER A 90 8.36 9.73 25.10
N ALA A 91 8.00 9.40 23.87
CA ALA A 91 8.65 9.98 22.69
C ALA A 91 7.76 10.95 21.87
N VAL A 92 6.42 10.78 21.88
CA VAL A 92 5.48 11.61 21.09
C VAL A 92 4.18 11.79 21.87
N PRO A 93 3.65 13.02 22.02
CA PRO A 93 2.31 13.21 22.61
C PRO A 93 1.27 12.53 21.71
N LEU A 94 0.62 11.48 22.24
CA LEU A 94 -0.33 10.62 21.52
C LEU A 94 -1.76 11.20 21.52
N GLU A 95 -1.89 12.52 21.42
CA GLU A 95 -3.17 13.22 21.44
C GLU A 95 -3.60 13.74 20.07
N GLY A 96 -4.90 13.96 19.90
CA GLY A 96 -5.46 14.61 18.73
C GLY A 96 -5.11 13.96 17.38
N PRO A 97 -4.46 14.70 16.46
CA PRO A 97 -4.19 14.24 15.10
C PRO A 97 -3.31 12.98 15.02
N VAL A 98 -2.36 12.81 15.96
CA VAL A 98 -1.46 11.65 16.02
C VAL A 98 -2.24 10.37 16.29
N ARG A 99 -3.21 10.43 17.19
CA ARG A 99 -4.09 9.31 17.52
C ARG A 99 -4.91 8.86 16.31
N ILE A 100 -5.46 9.82 15.55
CA ILE A 100 -6.18 9.54 14.29
C ILE A 100 -5.25 8.91 13.27
N ALA A 101 -4.02 9.41 13.14
CA ALA A 101 -3.03 8.87 12.22
C ALA A 101 -2.68 7.40 12.55
N ILE A 102 -2.49 7.06 13.84
CA ILE A 102 -2.20 5.69 14.29
C ILE A 102 -3.37 4.75 13.94
N TYR A 103 -4.62 5.13 14.24
CA TYR A 103 -5.78 4.30 13.90
C TYR A 103 -5.93 4.11 12.39
N SER A 104 -5.74 5.19 11.62
CA SER A 104 -5.81 5.14 10.15
C SER A 104 -4.72 4.24 9.58
N PHE A 105 -3.49 4.36 10.08
CA PHE A 105 -2.37 3.51 9.66
C PHE A 105 -2.64 2.05 9.99
N THR A 106 -3.08 1.75 11.22
CA THR A 106 -3.45 0.40 11.66
C THR A 106 -4.53 -0.20 10.76
N PHE A 107 -5.54 0.58 10.38
CA PHE A 107 -6.58 0.15 9.46
C PHE A 107 -6.02 -0.27 8.09
N PHE A 108 -5.13 0.53 7.49
CA PHE A 108 -4.54 0.19 6.19
C PHE A 108 -3.60 -1.01 6.26
N VAL A 109 -2.81 -1.13 7.33
CA VAL A 109 -1.95 -2.30 7.58
C VAL A 109 -2.81 -3.56 7.78
N ALA A 110 -3.93 -3.47 8.52
CA ALA A 110 -4.88 -4.56 8.69
C ALA A 110 -5.48 -5.02 7.35
N MET A 111 -5.92 -4.07 6.52
CA MET A 111 -6.41 -4.38 5.16
C MET A 111 -5.37 -5.13 4.32
N ALA A 112 -4.11 -4.70 4.40
CA ALA A 112 -3.01 -5.34 3.69
C ALA A 112 -2.76 -6.77 4.21
N ALA A 113 -2.70 -6.95 5.53
CA ALA A 113 -2.50 -8.25 6.19
C ALA A 113 -3.63 -9.24 5.84
N ILE A 114 -4.90 -8.80 5.94
CA ILE A 114 -6.07 -9.62 5.56
C ILE A 114 -6.01 -10.00 4.07
N GLY A 115 -5.59 -9.07 3.22
CA GLY A 115 -5.42 -9.30 1.78
C GLY A 115 -4.36 -10.37 1.49
N ASP A 116 -3.24 -10.35 2.20
CA ASP A 116 -2.16 -11.32 2.04
C ASP A 116 -2.51 -12.67 2.66
N ALA A 117 -3.13 -12.69 3.83
CA ALA A 117 -3.64 -13.92 4.42
C ALA A 117 -4.63 -14.63 3.47
N LYS A 118 -5.60 -13.88 2.91
CA LYS A 118 -6.55 -14.42 1.92
C LYS A 118 -5.85 -14.93 0.65
N LEU A 119 -4.78 -14.27 0.21
CA LEU A 119 -3.99 -14.72 -0.93
C LEU A 119 -3.33 -16.06 -0.66
N VAL A 120 -2.65 -16.18 0.50
CA VAL A 120 -1.94 -17.39 0.89
C VAL A 120 -2.92 -18.54 1.12
N LEU A 121 -4.04 -18.30 1.84
CA LEU A 121 -5.04 -19.31 2.11
C LEU A 121 -5.76 -19.84 0.85
N ARG A 122 -5.92 -19.00 -0.18
CA ARG A 122 -6.60 -19.38 -1.44
C ARG A 122 -5.68 -20.00 -2.48
N GLY A 123 -4.41 -20.13 -2.22
CA GLY A 123 -3.48 -20.68 -3.19
C GLY A 123 -3.18 -19.77 -4.39
N GLY A 124 -3.41 -18.44 -4.25
CA GLY A 124 -3.16 -17.44 -5.28
C GLY A 124 -4.42 -16.71 -5.76
N ILE A 125 -4.25 -15.77 -6.68
CA ILE A 125 -5.30 -14.94 -7.28
C ILE A 125 -5.17 -14.90 -8.80
N THR A 126 -6.31 -14.67 -9.49
CA THR A 126 -6.40 -14.62 -10.94
C THR A 126 -7.23 -13.42 -11.42
N GLY A 127 -7.03 -13.01 -12.67
CA GLY A 127 -7.89 -12.07 -13.36
C GLY A 127 -8.08 -10.72 -12.66
N ALA A 128 -9.32 -10.27 -12.57
CA ALA A 128 -9.69 -8.96 -12.02
C ALA A 128 -9.20 -8.72 -10.57
N ARG A 129 -9.16 -9.76 -9.74
CA ARG A 129 -8.67 -9.65 -8.35
C ARG A 129 -7.18 -9.31 -8.30
N ARG A 130 -6.41 -9.82 -9.25
CA ARG A 130 -4.97 -9.54 -9.39
C ARG A 130 -4.72 -8.07 -9.74
N ILE A 131 -5.48 -7.55 -10.71
CA ILE A 131 -5.40 -6.14 -11.13
C ILE A 131 -5.85 -5.23 -9.99
N GLY A 132 -6.96 -5.54 -9.33
CA GLY A 132 -7.44 -4.79 -8.18
C GLY A 132 -6.42 -4.73 -7.04
N ARG A 133 -5.76 -5.86 -6.73
CA ARG A 133 -4.70 -5.90 -5.72
C ARG A 133 -3.49 -5.04 -6.09
N HIS A 134 -3.06 -5.08 -7.34
CA HIS A 134 -1.98 -4.24 -7.82
C HIS A 134 -2.35 -2.75 -7.73
N LEU A 135 -3.51 -2.40 -8.24
CA LEU A 135 -3.97 -1.01 -8.31
C LEU A 135 -4.06 -0.35 -6.93
N TRP A 136 -4.81 -0.98 -5.98
CA TRP A 136 -4.98 -0.37 -4.68
C TRP A 136 -3.67 -0.24 -3.91
N ARG A 137 -2.73 -1.18 -4.03
CA ARG A 137 -1.42 -1.12 -3.37
C ARG A 137 -0.52 -0.04 -3.94
N MET A 138 -0.48 0.11 -5.27
CA MET A 138 0.30 1.18 -5.90
C MET A 138 -0.27 2.55 -5.56
N CYS A 139 -1.60 2.71 -5.62
CA CYS A 139 -2.24 3.98 -5.26
C CYS A 139 -2.07 4.30 -3.77
N LEU A 140 -2.23 3.32 -2.89
CA LEU A 140 -2.03 3.52 -1.45
C LEU A 140 -0.57 3.86 -1.13
N GLY A 141 0.40 3.17 -1.75
CA GLY A 141 1.82 3.50 -1.62
C GLY A 141 2.11 4.94 -2.06
N LEU A 142 1.53 5.36 -3.20
CA LEU A 142 1.64 6.74 -3.66
C LEU A 142 1.00 7.73 -2.68
N THR A 143 -0.15 7.39 -2.09
CA THR A 143 -0.83 8.22 -1.08
C THR A 143 0.04 8.44 0.15
N PHE A 144 0.66 7.40 0.68
CA PHE A 144 1.57 7.52 1.82
C PHE A 144 2.84 8.30 1.48
N ALA A 145 3.42 8.06 0.30
CA ALA A 145 4.59 8.78 -0.17
C ALA A 145 4.30 10.28 -0.36
N ALA A 146 3.19 10.61 -1.02
CA ALA A 146 2.74 11.99 -1.20
C ALA A 146 2.42 12.64 0.15
N GLY A 147 1.68 11.94 1.03
CA GLY A 147 1.37 12.43 2.37
C GLY A 147 2.63 12.80 3.14
N SER A 148 3.60 11.90 3.21
CA SER A 148 4.87 12.16 3.90
C SER A 148 5.65 13.31 3.26
N ALA A 149 5.72 13.39 1.94
CA ALA A 149 6.42 14.47 1.23
C ALA A 149 5.78 15.84 1.50
N PHE A 150 4.46 15.94 1.44
CA PHE A 150 3.76 17.21 1.62
C PHE A 150 3.66 17.63 3.08
N THR A 151 3.49 16.71 4.02
CA THR A 151 3.39 17.05 5.45
C THR A 151 4.73 17.29 6.12
N ASN A 152 5.78 16.57 5.74
CA ASN A 152 7.10 16.66 6.38
C ASN A 152 8.15 17.36 5.52
N GLY A 153 8.12 17.19 4.20
CA GLY A 153 9.11 17.74 3.27
C GLY A 153 8.82 19.16 2.85
N PHE A 154 7.63 19.39 2.31
CA PHE A 154 7.27 20.66 1.70
C PHE A 154 7.34 21.86 2.66
N PRO A 155 6.86 21.79 3.93
CA PRO A 155 6.99 22.91 4.87
C PRO A 155 8.42 23.32 5.19
N ARG A 156 9.39 22.39 5.05
CA ARG A 156 10.81 22.68 5.29
C ARG A 156 11.47 23.42 4.13
N LEU A 157 10.89 23.34 2.93
CA LEU A 157 11.40 24.02 1.74
C LEU A 157 10.85 25.45 1.57
N LEU A 158 9.79 25.78 2.32
CA LEU A 158 9.17 27.10 2.24
C LEU A 158 9.79 28.08 3.24
N PRO A 159 9.93 29.36 2.85
CA PRO A 159 10.36 30.41 3.78
C PRO A 159 9.38 30.49 4.96
N LYS A 160 9.89 30.65 6.17
CA LYS A 160 9.13 30.67 7.45
C LYS A 160 8.11 31.83 7.56
N THR A 161 7.91 32.58 6.51
CA THR A 161 7.07 33.80 6.47
C THR A 161 5.58 33.55 6.17
N GLY A 162 5.18 32.33 5.84
CA GLY A 162 3.79 32.04 5.50
C GLY A 162 3.19 30.88 6.32
N HIS A 163 2.09 31.13 7.03
CA HIS A 163 1.27 30.08 7.60
C HIS A 163 0.52 29.37 6.47
N ILE A 164 1.01 28.19 6.02
CA ILE A 164 0.25 27.36 5.10
C ILE A 164 -0.81 26.64 5.93
N PRO A 165 -2.11 26.79 5.62
CA PRO A 165 -3.16 26.02 6.28
C PRO A 165 -2.86 24.53 6.15
N LEU A 166 -2.92 23.80 7.26
CA LEU A 166 -2.61 22.37 7.31
C LEU A 166 -3.44 21.57 6.29
N ILE A 167 -4.66 22.04 6.03
CA ILE A 167 -5.58 21.42 5.06
C ILE A 167 -5.01 21.39 3.64
N LEU A 168 -4.23 22.42 3.23
CA LEU A 168 -3.62 22.45 1.90
C LEU A 168 -2.55 21.36 1.72
N LEU A 169 -1.87 20.98 2.79
CA LEU A 169 -0.86 19.92 2.78
C LEU A 169 -1.49 18.53 2.61
N PHE A 170 -2.77 18.37 2.98
CA PHE A 170 -3.49 17.10 2.82
C PHE A 170 -4.21 16.97 1.48
N ILE A 171 -4.36 18.04 0.70
CA ILE A 171 -5.05 17.99 -0.61
C ILE A 171 -4.47 16.94 -1.56
N PRO A 172 -3.15 16.85 -1.79
CA PRO A 172 -2.59 15.85 -2.70
C PRO A 172 -2.87 14.41 -2.24
N GLN A 173 -2.84 14.17 -0.92
CA GLN A 173 -3.14 12.87 -0.33
C GLN A 173 -4.61 12.50 -0.51
N LEU A 174 -5.53 13.41 -0.23
CA LEU A 174 -6.96 13.20 -0.43
C LEU A 174 -7.29 13.00 -1.91
N THR A 175 -6.68 13.78 -2.80
CA THR A 175 -6.86 13.65 -4.26
C THR A 175 -6.43 12.26 -4.73
N SER A 176 -5.29 11.75 -4.26
CA SER A 176 -4.81 10.41 -4.62
C SER A 176 -5.73 9.30 -4.10
N LEU A 177 -6.29 9.46 -2.90
CA LEU A 177 -7.28 8.53 -2.33
C LEU A 177 -8.60 8.53 -3.11
N VAL A 178 -9.14 9.70 -3.42
CA VAL A 178 -10.35 9.83 -4.24
C VAL A 178 -10.14 9.22 -5.62
N TRP A 179 -9.00 9.50 -6.24
CA TRP A 179 -8.62 8.91 -7.53
C TRP A 179 -8.52 7.38 -7.47
N MET A 180 -7.92 6.85 -6.40
CA MET A 180 -7.86 5.42 -6.16
C MET A 180 -9.26 4.80 -6.06
N VAL A 181 -10.14 5.38 -5.23
CA VAL A 181 -11.51 4.88 -5.04
C VAL A 181 -12.29 4.93 -6.36
N PHE A 182 -12.18 6.04 -7.09
CA PHE A 182 -12.80 6.19 -8.42
C PHE A 182 -12.39 5.07 -9.37
N TRP A 183 -11.08 4.81 -9.51
CA TRP A 183 -10.59 3.75 -10.38
C TRP A 183 -10.95 2.35 -9.91
N MET A 184 -10.97 2.10 -8.60
CA MET A 184 -11.41 0.82 -8.05
C MET A 184 -12.89 0.55 -8.34
N ILE A 185 -13.74 1.57 -8.17
CA ILE A 185 -15.18 1.50 -8.49
C ILE A 185 -15.34 1.27 -9.99
N ARG A 186 -14.73 2.11 -10.82
CA ARG A 186 -14.78 1.98 -12.27
C ARG A 186 -14.31 0.61 -12.74
N ALA A 187 -13.20 0.13 -12.22
CA ALA A 187 -12.67 -1.19 -12.53
C ALA A 187 -13.64 -2.33 -12.18
N ARG A 188 -14.40 -2.19 -11.10
CA ARG A 188 -15.35 -3.20 -10.64
C ARG A 188 -16.66 -3.20 -11.41
N PHE A 189 -17.12 -2.03 -11.84
CA PHE A 189 -18.43 -1.86 -12.51
C PHE A 189 -18.35 -1.83 -14.03
N THR A 190 -17.18 -1.55 -14.62
CA THR A 190 -17.03 -1.57 -16.07
C THR A 190 -16.89 -3.00 -16.55
N GLY A 191 -17.67 -3.42 -17.55
CA GLY A 191 -17.65 -4.77 -18.14
C GLY A 191 -16.30 -5.20 -18.75
N TRP A 192 -15.35 -4.27 -18.83
CA TRP A 192 -13.98 -4.47 -19.32
C TRP A 192 -13.28 -5.69 -18.73
N TYR A 193 -13.55 -6.01 -17.46
CA TYR A 193 -13.02 -7.23 -16.81
C TYR A 193 -13.71 -8.51 -17.30
N LYS A 194 -14.97 -8.44 -17.68
CA LYS A 194 -15.70 -9.59 -18.23
C LYS A 194 -15.15 -9.95 -19.60
N ASP A 195 -14.85 -8.95 -20.43
CA ASP A 195 -14.35 -9.13 -21.78
C ASP A 195 -12.90 -9.67 -21.79
N LEU A 196 -12.03 -9.22 -20.88
CA LEU A 196 -10.70 -9.80 -20.72
C LEU A 196 -10.72 -11.25 -20.22
N ALA A 197 -11.65 -11.60 -19.36
CA ALA A 197 -11.83 -12.96 -18.87
C ALA A 197 -12.42 -13.88 -19.93
N SER A 198 -13.37 -13.39 -20.74
CA SER A 198 -13.99 -14.15 -21.84
C SER A 198 -13.01 -14.38 -23.00
N ASN A 199 -12.23 -13.38 -23.37
CA ASN A 199 -11.24 -13.48 -24.45
C ASN A 199 -10.09 -14.45 -24.13
N ARG A 200 -9.71 -14.59 -22.85
CA ARG A 200 -8.72 -15.60 -22.41
C ARG A 200 -9.27 -17.02 -22.44
N SER A 201 -10.55 -17.23 -22.20
CA SER A 201 -11.15 -18.57 -22.30
C SER A 201 -11.25 -19.06 -23.77
N TYR A 202 -11.30 -18.12 -24.72
CA TYR A 202 -11.25 -18.44 -26.16
C TYR A 202 -9.84 -18.87 -26.60
N VAL A 203 -8.79 -18.22 -26.09
CA VAL A 203 -7.39 -18.53 -26.45
C VAL A 203 -6.90 -19.82 -25.81
N SER A 204 -7.50 -20.25 -24.71
CA SER A 204 -7.12 -21.49 -24.01
C SER A 204 -7.86 -22.76 -24.47
N ARG A 205 -8.77 -22.67 -25.45
CA ARG A 205 -9.37 -23.88 -26.04
C ARG A 205 -8.35 -24.53 -26.97
N PRO A 206 -7.99 -25.82 -26.75
CA PRO A 206 -7.15 -26.53 -27.70
C PRO A 206 -7.85 -26.53 -29.07
N ARG A 207 -7.10 -26.21 -30.14
CA ARG A 207 -7.62 -26.33 -31.50
C ARG A 207 -8.13 -27.75 -31.67
N PRO A 208 -9.35 -27.94 -32.19
CA PRO A 208 -9.81 -29.28 -32.53
C PRO A 208 -8.76 -29.90 -33.50
N THR A 209 -8.23 -31.02 -33.08
CA THR A 209 -7.37 -31.83 -33.96
C THR A 209 -8.17 -32.16 -35.20
N ARG A 210 -7.74 -31.63 -36.33
CA ARG A 210 -8.31 -31.93 -37.64
C ARG A 210 -8.02 -33.42 -37.88
N ASN A 211 -9.01 -34.27 -37.61
CA ASN A 211 -8.91 -35.66 -37.93
C ASN A 211 -8.62 -35.76 -39.43
N GLN A 212 -7.48 -36.36 -39.76
CA GLN A 212 -7.14 -36.77 -41.10
C GLN A 212 -8.17 -37.80 -41.53
N VAL A 213 -8.85 -37.49 -42.62
CA VAL A 213 -9.54 -38.50 -43.47
C VAL A 213 -8.56 -38.96 -44.52
#